data_741442a9933f196af1f699d928c5fa3c
#
_entry.id   741442a9933f196af1f699d928c5fa3c
#
_cell.length_a   1.000
_cell.length_b   1.000
_cell.length_c   1.000
_cell.angle_alpha   90.00
_cell.angle_beta   90.00
_cell.angle_gamma   90.00
#
_symmetry.space_group_name_H-M   'P 1'
#
loop_
_entity.id
_entity.type
_entity.pdbx_description
1 polymer ?
#
loop_
_entity_poly.entity_id
_entity_poly.type
_entity_poly.pdbx_seq_one_letter_code
_entity_poly.pdbx_strand_id
1 'polypeptide(L)'
;FDEEYRPKLFKRLRNFIWEEPIHEMVRLEPVVYDSDIVITHMPEQNHAGRDIANFRKQIAAGRQLSRRLYGMYARELFLGGADRDFLEAENYFQMQVASPDRSGDEITEGCCVAAKAARLRGDAVSFFKYTSKVIAGDGCSEICCELGHFYETSGDLEEAVIWYYNAVYETQPVLALRTSGAEPLEGLVRCYDRLGLSEQAASYREELNSRSEE
;
A
#
# COMPACT_ATOMS: atom_id res chain seq x y z
N PHE A 1 0.23 19.98 -3.51
CA PHE A 1 1.56 19.56 -3.99
C PHE A 1 2.45 19.40 -2.78
N ASP A 2 3.07 18.22 -2.61
CA ASP A 2 4.04 17.99 -1.54
C ASP A 2 5.39 18.57 -1.98
N GLU A 3 5.98 19.41 -1.14
CA GLU A 3 7.33 19.92 -1.34
C GLU A 3 8.32 19.08 -0.54
N GLU A 4 9.37 18.59 -1.20
CA GLU A 4 10.45 17.88 -0.53
C GLU A 4 11.82 18.31 -1.06
N TYR A 5 12.81 18.32 -0.18
CA TYR A 5 14.19 18.56 -0.58
C TYR A 5 14.80 17.30 -1.17
N ARG A 6 15.22 17.38 -2.43
CA ARG A 6 15.93 16.28 -3.11
C ARG A 6 17.25 16.77 -3.72
N PRO A 7 18.35 16.03 -3.58
CA PRO A 7 19.59 16.38 -4.23
C PRO A 7 19.45 16.25 -5.76
N LYS A 8 19.58 17.37 -6.47
CA LYS A 8 19.45 17.44 -7.93
C LYS A 8 20.70 18.00 -8.62
N LEU A 9 21.49 18.80 -7.90
CA LEU A 9 22.70 19.43 -8.44
C LEU A 9 23.95 18.90 -7.73
N PHE A 10 24.87 18.35 -8.49
CA PHE A 10 26.09 17.73 -8.00
C PHE A 10 27.32 18.41 -8.59
N LYS A 11 28.36 18.61 -7.76
CA LYS A 11 29.66 19.14 -8.27
C LYS A 11 30.30 18.10 -9.17
N ARG A 12 30.57 18.48 -10.45
CA ARG A 12 31.11 17.60 -11.49
C ARG A 12 32.40 16.87 -11.11
N LEU A 13 33.24 17.49 -10.29
CA LEU A 13 34.57 16.97 -9.96
C LEU A 13 34.60 16.20 -8.62
N ARG A 14 33.45 15.86 -8.05
CA ARG A 14 33.37 15.02 -6.85
C ARG A 14 32.86 13.64 -7.17
N ASN A 15 33.42 12.64 -6.52
CA ASN A 15 32.85 11.30 -6.51
C ASN A 15 31.72 11.24 -5.50
N PHE A 16 30.56 10.79 -5.94
CA PHE A 16 29.38 10.56 -5.10
C PHE A 16 29.14 9.06 -4.95
N ILE A 17 28.76 8.65 -3.76
CA ILE A 17 28.37 7.27 -3.47
C ILE A 17 26.86 7.19 -3.61
N TRP A 18 26.41 6.34 -4.53
CA TRP A 18 25.00 6.02 -4.70
C TRP A 18 24.65 4.81 -3.85
N GLU A 19 23.61 4.92 -3.09
CA GLU A 19 23.09 3.87 -2.21
C GLU A 19 21.77 3.36 -2.78
N GLU A 20 21.47 2.10 -2.48
CA GLU A 20 20.29 1.33 -2.90
C GLU A 20 20.29 0.95 -4.39
N PRO A 21 19.82 -0.26 -4.73
CA PRO A 21 19.78 -0.74 -6.11
C PRO A 21 18.56 -0.27 -6.91
N ILE A 22 17.56 0.31 -6.24
CA ILE A 22 16.32 0.87 -6.80
C ILE A 22 16.04 2.15 -6.03
N HIS A 23 15.50 3.17 -6.68
CA HIS A 23 15.27 4.48 -6.07
C HIS A 23 16.56 5.02 -5.41
N GLU A 24 17.65 4.96 -6.15
CA GLU A 24 18.98 5.32 -5.70
C GLU A 24 18.99 6.69 -4.99
N MET A 25 19.74 6.76 -3.91
CA MET A 25 20.01 7.98 -3.20
C MET A 25 21.50 8.27 -3.19
N VAL A 26 21.86 9.55 -3.24
CA VAL A 26 23.24 9.97 -3.04
C VAL A 26 23.49 10.11 -1.55
N ARG A 27 24.59 9.52 -1.07
CA ARG A 27 25.06 9.79 0.29
C ARG A 27 25.42 11.27 0.42
N LEU A 28 24.69 11.97 1.30
CA LEU A 28 24.81 13.41 1.51
C LEU A 28 25.91 13.72 2.52
N GLU A 29 27.19 13.57 2.08
CA GLU A 29 28.36 13.90 2.89
C GLU A 29 29.36 14.67 2.04
N PRO A 30 30.11 15.60 2.63
CA PRO A 30 30.00 16.18 3.97
C PRO A 30 29.11 17.43 4.04
N VAL A 31 28.72 18.06 2.93
CA VAL A 31 27.97 19.33 2.91
C VAL A 31 26.88 19.30 1.84
N VAL A 32 25.65 19.57 2.26
CA VAL A 32 24.49 19.82 1.41
C VAL A 32 24.15 21.29 1.51
N TYR A 33 23.79 21.89 0.39
CA TYR A 33 23.26 23.25 0.31
C TYR A 33 21.83 23.21 -0.21
N ASP A 34 20.92 23.74 0.55
CA ASP A 34 19.53 23.90 0.14
C ASP A 34 19.42 25.19 -0.69
N SER A 35 18.74 25.12 -1.81
CA SER A 35 18.50 26.25 -2.70
C SER A 35 17.02 26.53 -2.84
N ASP A 36 16.67 27.77 -3.14
CA ASP A 36 15.29 28.21 -3.41
C ASP A 36 14.79 27.79 -4.81
N ILE A 37 15.54 26.94 -5.52
CA ILE A 37 15.16 26.47 -6.84
C ILE A 37 14.09 25.40 -6.70
N VAL A 38 12.87 25.73 -7.09
CA VAL A 38 11.75 24.79 -7.15
C VAL A 38 11.78 24.04 -8.49
N ILE A 39 11.78 22.70 -8.44
CA ILE A 39 11.69 21.83 -9.61
C ILE A 39 10.35 21.09 -9.54
N THR A 40 9.40 21.45 -10.40
CA THR A 40 8.13 20.75 -10.49
C THR A 40 8.32 19.44 -11.25
N HIS A 41 8.05 18.31 -10.61
CA HIS A 41 8.05 17.00 -11.23
C HIS A 41 6.64 16.66 -11.72
N MET A 42 6.46 16.58 -13.03
CA MET A 42 5.19 16.21 -13.67
C MET A 42 5.37 14.87 -14.39
N PRO A 43 5.13 13.73 -13.74
CA PRO A 43 5.26 12.43 -14.38
C PRO A 43 4.17 12.24 -15.45
N GLU A 44 4.57 11.94 -16.67
CA GLU A 44 3.65 11.66 -17.80
C GLU A 44 3.07 10.23 -17.75
N GLN A 45 3.71 9.32 -17.00
CA GLN A 45 3.31 7.92 -16.91
C GLN A 45 3.46 7.38 -15.50
N ASN A 46 2.56 6.47 -15.13
CA ASN A 46 2.70 5.69 -13.89
C ASN A 46 3.79 4.61 -14.09
N HIS A 47 4.80 4.62 -13.23
CA HIS A 47 5.95 3.71 -13.30
C HIS A 47 5.82 2.49 -12.35
N ALA A 48 4.72 2.33 -11.61
CA ALA A 48 4.54 1.30 -10.60
C ALA A 48 4.88 -0.12 -11.10
N GLY A 49 4.42 -0.51 -12.28
CA GLY A 49 4.70 -1.84 -12.84
C GLY A 49 6.20 -2.10 -13.11
N ARG A 50 6.95 -1.07 -13.54
CA ARG A 50 8.40 -1.18 -13.73
C ARG A 50 9.13 -1.35 -12.41
N ASP A 51 8.73 -0.64 -11.40
CA ASP A 51 9.40 -0.65 -10.10
C ASP A 51 9.11 -1.96 -9.36
N ILE A 52 7.89 -2.51 -9.44
CA ILE A 52 7.56 -3.86 -8.95
C ILE A 52 8.46 -4.93 -9.60
N ALA A 53 8.66 -4.88 -10.92
CA ALA A 53 9.56 -5.82 -11.62
C ALA A 53 11.01 -5.71 -11.15
N ASN A 54 11.49 -4.49 -10.87
CA ASN A 54 12.82 -4.25 -10.33
C ASN A 54 12.97 -4.83 -8.90
N PHE A 55 12.00 -4.64 -8.01
CA PHE A 55 12.00 -5.26 -6.68
C PHE A 55 12.09 -6.78 -6.77
N ARG A 56 11.26 -7.41 -7.59
CA ARG A 56 11.31 -8.86 -7.81
C ARG A 56 12.67 -9.35 -8.29
N LYS A 57 13.28 -8.61 -9.22
CA LYS A 57 14.62 -8.94 -9.73
C LYS A 57 15.69 -8.89 -8.63
N GLN A 58 15.62 -7.91 -7.72
CA GLN A 58 16.59 -7.82 -6.61
C GLN A 58 16.38 -8.97 -5.60
N ILE A 59 15.14 -9.29 -5.27
CA ILE A 59 14.80 -10.41 -4.38
C ILE A 59 15.26 -11.73 -5.00
N ALA A 60 15.01 -11.96 -6.29
CA ALA A 60 15.46 -13.16 -7.01
C ALA A 60 16.99 -13.29 -7.07
N ALA A 61 17.72 -12.17 -7.04
CA ALA A 61 19.17 -12.13 -6.93
C ALA A 61 19.68 -12.37 -5.49
N GLY A 62 18.80 -12.70 -4.53
CA GLY A 62 19.15 -12.97 -3.14
C GLY A 62 19.46 -11.73 -2.30
N ARG A 63 19.15 -10.54 -2.79
CA ARG A 63 19.38 -9.31 -2.04
C ARG A 63 18.28 -9.10 -1.01
N GLN A 64 18.67 -8.74 0.22
CA GLN A 64 17.74 -8.26 1.22
C GLN A 64 17.42 -6.79 0.95
N LEU A 65 16.13 -6.46 0.98
CA LEU A 65 15.70 -5.07 0.88
C LEU A 65 15.90 -4.38 2.23
N SER A 66 16.45 -3.16 2.20
CA SER A 66 16.47 -2.28 3.37
C SER A 66 15.05 -1.99 3.86
N ARG A 67 14.91 -1.45 5.08
CA ARG A 67 13.62 -1.02 5.62
C ARG A 67 12.88 -0.11 4.63
N ARG A 68 13.59 0.88 4.08
CA ARG A 68 13.05 1.83 3.11
C ARG A 68 12.53 1.13 1.85
N LEU A 69 13.33 0.27 1.23
CA LEU A 69 12.94 -0.45 0.01
C LEU A 69 11.83 -1.46 0.25
N TYR A 70 11.77 -2.05 1.44
CA TYR A 70 10.69 -2.96 1.82
C TYR A 70 9.34 -2.25 1.84
N GLY A 71 9.23 -1.12 2.56
CA GLY A 71 8.01 -0.31 2.59
C GLY A 71 7.64 0.25 1.22
N MET A 72 8.64 0.68 0.42
CA MET A 72 8.40 1.12 -0.96
C MET A 72 7.83 -0.01 -1.83
N TYR A 73 8.34 -1.23 -1.71
CA TYR A 73 7.79 -2.36 -2.46
C TYR A 73 6.33 -2.67 -2.08
N ALA A 74 6.02 -2.69 -0.77
CA ALA A 74 4.64 -2.85 -0.31
C ALA A 74 3.73 -1.74 -0.86
N ARG A 75 4.20 -0.49 -0.80
CA ARG A 75 3.46 0.66 -1.34
C ARG A 75 3.24 0.57 -2.85
N GLU A 76 4.26 0.25 -3.63
CA GLU A 76 4.14 0.11 -5.09
C GLU A 76 3.13 -0.96 -5.48
N LEU A 77 3.07 -2.07 -4.74
CA LEU A 77 2.04 -3.11 -4.94
C LEU A 77 0.62 -2.54 -4.74
N PHE A 78 0.40 -1.76 -3.69
CA PHE A 78 -0.91 -1.15 -3.44
C PHE A 78 -1.23 0.02 -4.37
N LEU A 79 -0.25 0.76 -4.89
CA LEU A 79 -0.48 1.88 -5.81
C LEU A 79 -0.80 1.43 -7.25
N GLY A 80 -0.16 0.36 -7.72
CA GLY A 80 -0.29 -0.02 -9.13
C GLY A 80 -0.05 -1.49 -9.44
N GLY A 81 0.05 -2.35 -8.41
CA GLY A 81 0.20 -3.79 -8.60
C GLY A 81 -1.11 -4.45 -9.05
N ALA A 82 -1.01 -5.38 -9.99
CA ALA A 82 -2.09 -6.29 -10.33
C ALA A 82 -2.14 -7.46 -9.34
N ASP A 83 -3.25 -8.19 -9.30
CA ASP A 83 -3.43 -9.36 -8.41
C ASP A 83 -2.27 -10.37 -8.51
N ARG A 84 -1.77 -10.60 -9.72
CA ARG A 84 -0.59 -11.44 -9.96
C ARG A 84 0.65 -10.96 -9.21
N ASP A 85 0.85 -9.64 -9.11
CA ASP A 85 2.03 -9.09 -8.47
C ASP A 85 2.02 -9.34 -6.95
N PHE A 86 0.83 -9.33 -6.33
CA PHE A 86 0.66 -9.71 -4.93
C PHE A 86 0.95 -11.20 -4.71
N LEU A 87 0.44 -12.07 -5.59
CA LEU A 87 0.70 -13.51 -5.51
C LEU A 87 2.19 -13.84 -5.68
N GLU A 88 2.90 -13.16 -6.57
CA GLU A 88 4.33 -13.33 -6.77
C GLU A 88 5.17 -12.78 -5.60
N ALA A 89 4.69 -11.73 -4.90
CA ALA A 89 5.35 -11.14 -3.75
C ALA A 89 5.10 -11.90 -2.44
N GLU A 90 4.08 -12.75 -2.38
CA GLU A 90 3.57 -13.38 -1.15
C GLU A 90 4.66 -14.04 -0.32
N ASN A 91 5.43 -14.95 -0.91
CA ASN A 91 6.47 -15.69 -0.20
C ASN A 91 7.51 -14.77 0.46
N TYR A 92 7.91 -13.72 -0.25
CA TYR A 92 8.86 -12.75 0.30
C TYR A 92 8.28 -12.07 1.53
N PHE A 93 7.07 -11.50 1.45
CA PHE A 93 6.47 -10.81 2.57
C PHE A 93 6.13 -11.73 3.74
N GLN A 94 5.70 -12.96 3.50
CA GLN A 94 5.47 -13.96 4.56
C GLN A 94 6.75 -14.26 5.35
N MET A 95 7.88 -14.44 4.68
CA MET A 95 9.17 -14.65 5.32
C MET A 95 9.60 -13.41 6.14
N GLN A 96 9.38 -12.22 5.60
CA GLN A 96 9.76 -10.97 6.27
C GLN A 96 8.89 -10.69 7.50
N VAL A 97 7.57 -10.95 7.44
CA VAL A 97 6.66 -10.81 8.60
C VAL A 97 7.02 -11.76 9.75
N ALA A 98 7.68 -12.89 9.46
CA ALA A 98 8.17 -13.83 10.46
C ALA A 98 9.57 -13.48 11.00
N SER A 99 10.26 -12.51 10.41
CA SER A 99 11.61 -12.10 10.81
C SER A 99 11.57 -11.27 12.11
N PRO A 100 12.44 -11.56 13.08
CA PRO A 100 12.55 -10.78 14.31
C PRO A 100 13.17 -9.39 14.09
N ASP A 101 13.80 -9.17 12.92
CA ASP A 101 14.50 -7.92 12.61
C ASP A 101 13.57 -6.82 12.08
N ARG A 102 12.28 -7.14 11.83
CA ARG A 102 11.29 -6.20 11.34
C ARG A 102 10.58 -5.46 12.47
N SER A 103 10.41 -4.16 12.30
CA SER A 103 9.64 -3.32 13.22
C SER A 103 8.13 -3.61 13.12
N GLY A 104 7.34 -3.11 14.08
CA GLY A 104 5.89 -3.23 14.06
C GLY A 104 5.26 -2.68 12.77
N ASP A 105 5.72 -1.51 12.30
CA ASP A 105 5.24 -0.90 11.06
C ASP A 105 5.53 -1.78 9.84
N GLU A 106 6.77 -2.29 9.72
CA GLU A 106 7.14 -3.18 8.62
C GLU A 106 6.35 -4.50 8.66
N ILE A 107 6.04 -5.01 9.85
CA ILE A 107 5.18 -6.17 10.02
C ILE A 107 3.76 -5.86 9.54
N THR A 108 3.22 -4.68 9.85
CA THR A 108 1.91 -4.24 9.38
C THR A 108 1.88 -4.13 7.86
N GLU A 109 2.85 -3.43 7.25
CA GLU A 109 2.99 -3.31 5.79
C GLU A 109 3.06 -4.69 5.11
N GLY A 110 3.87 -5.60 5.65
CA GLY A 110 3.99 -6.95 5.10
C GLY A 110 2.74 -7.80 5.27
N CYS A 111 2.02 -7.64 6.38
CA CYS A 111 0.75 -8.31 6.61
C CYS A 111 -0.32 -7.85 5.61
N CYS A 112 -0.36 -6.57 5.23
CA CYS A 112 -1.26 -6.06 4.20
C CYS A 112 -1.06 -6.80 2.86
N VAL A 113 0.19 -6.93 2.42
CA VAL A 113 0.51 -7.66 1.18
C VAL A 113 0.18 -9.15 1.30
N ALA A 114 0.59 -9.80 2.41
CA ALA A 114 0.37 -11.22 2.61
C ALA A 114 -1.13 -11.57 2.76
N ALA A 115 -1.92 -10.71 3.43
CA ALA A 115 -3.37 -10.88 3.55
C ALA A 115 -4.05 -10.80 2.19
N LYS A 116 -3.76 -9.77 1.40
CA LYS A 116 -4.31 -9.62 0.05
C LYS A 116 -3.95 -10.82 -0.84
N ALA A 117 -2.71 -11.25 -0.85
CA ALA A 117 -2.29 -12.43 -1.61
C ALA A 117 -3.02 -13.70 -1.15
N ALA A 118 -3.17 -13.92 0.16
CA ALA A 118 -3.90 -15.05 0.70
C ALA A 118 -5.39 -15.04 0.30
N ARG A 119 -6.05 -13.87 0.35
CA ARG A 119 -7.44 -13.73 -0.13
C ARG A 119 -7.55 -14.05 -1.61
N LEU A 120 -6.67 -13.50 -2.45
CA LEU A 120 -6.66 -13.77 -3.89
C LEU A 120 -6.48 -15.25 -4.23
N ARG A 121 -5.73 -15.97 -3.40
CA ARG A 121 -5.52 -17.43 -3.55
C ARG A 121 -6.65 -18.28 -2.94
N GLY A 122 -7.56 -17.67 -2.19
CA GLY A 122 -8.63 -18.36 -1.46
C GLY A 122 -8.17 -19.10 -0.20
N ASP A 123 -7.00 -18.74 0.36
CA ASP A 123 -6.48 -19.31 1.60
C ASP A 123 -6.96 -18.51 2.82
N ALA A 124 -8.14 -18.86 3.32
CA ALA A 124 -8.75 -18.21 4.46
C ALA A 124 -7.91 -18.33 5.75
N VAL A 125 -7.16 -19.42 5.94
CA VAL A 125 -6.34 -19.61 7.15
C VAL A 125 -5.20 -18.60 7.18
N SER A 126 -4.45 -18.49 6.10
CA SER A 126 -3.39 -17.48 5.98
C SER A 126 -3.95 -16.06 6.00
N PHE A 127 -5.09 -15.82 5.35
CA PHE A 127 -5.77 -14.55 5.36
C PHE A 127 -6.07 -14.07 6.79
N PHE A 128 -6.78 -14.86 7.58
CA PHE A 128 -7.09 -14.50 8.96
C PHE A 128 -5.86 -14.44 9.87
N LYS A 129 -4.82 -15.22 9.61
CA LYS A 129 -3.56 -15.12 10.33
C LYS A 129 -2.93 -13.73 10.19
N TYR A 130 -2.91 -13.16 8.98
CA TYR A 130 -2.28 -11.86 8.74
C TYR A 130 -3.19 -10.70 9.11
N THR A 131 -4.48 -10.77 8.81
CA THR A 131 -5.43 -9.72 9.21
C THR A 131 -5.55 -9.60 10.72
N SER A 132 -5.68 -10.71 11.46
CA SER A 132 -5.76 -10.71 12.92
C SER A 132 -4.51 -10.12 13.58
N LYS A 133 -3.34 -10.32 12.98
CA LYS A 133 -2.08 -9.76 13.52
C LYS A 133 -2.07 -8.22 13.48
N VAL A 134 -2.69 -7.61 12.48
CA VAL A 134 -2.81 -6.16 12.36
C VAL A 134 -3.95 -5.61 13.22
N ILE A 135 -5.11 -6.28 13.21
CA ILE A 135 -6.29 -5.88 13.99
C ILE A 135 -6.05 -5.99 15.50
N ALA A 136 -5.14 -6.86 15.95
CA ALA A 136 -4.75 -6.94 17.37
C ALA A 136 -4.01 -5.67 17.89
N GLY A 137 -3.53 -4.82 16.98
CA GLY A 137 -3.02 -3.48 17.26
C GLY A 137 -4.04 -2.40 16.85
N ASP A 138 -3.56 -1.35 16.19
CA ASP A 138 -4.39 -0.20 15.80
C ASP A 138 -5.21 -0.46 14.50
N GLY A 139 -4.94 -1.56 13.80
CA GLY A 139 -5.54 -1.81 12.49
C GLY A 139 -4.99 -0.88 11.40
N CYS A 140 -5.47 -1.05 10.17
CA CYS A 140 -5.25 -0.09 9.08
C CYS A 140 -6.30 -0.26 7.99
N SER A 141 -6.47 0.78 7.16
CA SER A 141 -7.50 0.81 6.12
C SER A 141 -7.32 -0.30 5.08
N GLU A 142 -6.08 -0.67 4.74
CA GLU A 142 -5.79 -1.77 3.82
C GLU A 142 -6.38 -3.09 4.32
N ILE A 143 -6.15 -3.41 5.59
CA ILE A 143 -6.66 -4.66 6.18
C ILE A 143 -8.18 -4.63 6.30
N CYS A 144 -8.77 -3.49 6.65
CA CYS A 144 -10.21 -3.34 6.70
C CYS A 144 -10.83 -3.50 5.29
N CYS A 145 -10.23 -2.95 4.24
CA CYS A 145 -10.65 -3.19 2.87
C CYS A 145 -10.59 -4.67 2.48
N GLU A 146 -9.50 -5.35 2.81
CA GLU A 146 -9.33 -6.78 2.48
C GLU A 146 -10.36 -7.66 3.22
N LEU A 147 -10.69 -7.32 4.47
CA LEU A 147 -11.78 -7.97 5.21
C LEU A 147 -13.14 -7.68 4.57
N GLY A 148 -13.41 -6.43 4.18
CA GLY A 148 -14.61 -6.07 3.43
C GLY A 148 -14.76 -6.89 2.14
N HIS A 149 -13.71 -6.99 1.34
CA HIS A 149 -13.69 -7.83 0.13
C HIS A 149 -13.90 -9.32 0.40
N PHE A 150 -13.30 -9.84 1.49
CA PHE A 150 -13.48 -11.23 1.88
C PHE A 150 -14.94 -11.53 2.21
N TYR A 151 -15.57 -10.73 3.06
CA TYR A 151 -16.96 -10.92 3.47
C TYR A 151 -17.94 -10.61 2.32
N GLU A 152 -17.70 -9.60 1.52
CA GLU A 152 -18.52 -9.33 0.32
C GLU A 152 -18.52 -10.52 -0.65
N THR A 153 -17.34 -11.14 -0.86
CA THR A 153 -17.20 -12.30 -1.74
C THR A 153 -17.85 -13.55 -1.15
N SER A 154 -17.79 -13.74 0.16
CA SER A 154 -18.47 -14.85 0.86
C SER A 154 -19.99 -14.67 0.99
N GLY A 155 -20.52 -13.50 0.66
CA GLY A 155 -21.93 -13.18 0.70
C GLY A 155 -22.42 -12.62 2.03
N ASP A 156 -21.56 -12.43 3.01
CA ASP A 156 -21.85 -11.77 4.28
C ASP A 156 -21.74 -10.25 4.10
N LEU A 157 -22.79 -9.67 3.54
CA LEU A 157 -22.80 -8.25 3.17
C LEU A 157 -22.86 -7.33 4.38
N GLU A 158 -23.49 -7.76 5.46
CA GLU A 158 -23.60 -6.98 6.69
C GLU A 158 -22.22 -6.83 7.34
N GLU A 159 -21.47 -7.91 7.43
CA GLU A 159 -20.08 -7.87 7.93
C GLU A 159 -19.17 -7.09 6.98
N ALA A 160 -19.33 -7.25 5.67
CA ALA A 160 -18.55 -6.47 4.69
C ALA A 160 -18.74 -4.96 4.86
N VAL A 161 -19.98 -4.51 5.11
CA VAL A 161 -20.29 -3.09 5.39
C VAL A 161 -19.52 -2.58 6.60
N ILE A 162 -19.47 -3.36 7.70
CA ILE A 162 -18.74 -2.96 8.91
C ILE A 162 -17.25 -2.72 8.58
N TRP A 163 -16.64 -3.65 7.85
CA TRP A 163 -15.21 -3.54 7.53
C TRP A 163 -14.89 -2.41 6.54
N TYR A 164 -15.73 -2.21 5.52
CA TYR A 164 -15.56 -1.07 4.62
C TYR A 164 -15.77 0.27 5.35
N TYR A 165 -16.75 0.34 6.27
CA TYR A 165 -16.96 1.52 7.11
C TYR A 165 -15.72 1.81 7.96
N ASN A 166 -15.17 0.80 8.63
CA ASN A 166 -13.95 0.94 9.43
C ASN A 166 -12.76 1.43 8.58
N ALA A 167 -12.65 0.98 7.33
CA ALA A 167 -11.61 1.44 6.42
C ALA A 167 -11.71 2.94 6.12
N VAL A 168 -12.93 3.48 5.99
CA VAL A 168 -13.14 4.90 5.67
C VAL A 168 -13.00 5.81 6.90
N TYR A 169 -13.53 5.38 8.06
CA TYR A 169 -13.78 6.30 9.17
C TYR A 169 -13.03 5.99 10.46
N GLU A 170 -12.64 4.73 10.68
CA GLU A 170 -12.10 4.30 11.96
C GLU A 170 -10.60 3.98 11.91
N THR A 171 -10.02 3.83 10.71
CA THR A 171 -8.61 3.48 10.53
C THR A 171 -7.89 4.43 9.57
N GLN A 172 -6.56 4.37 9.60
CA GLN A 172 -5.72 5.16 8.70
C GLN A 172 -5.00 4.26 7.70
N PRO A 173 -4.79 4.71 6.45
CA PRO A 173 -4.01 3.97 5.47
C PRO A 173 -2.52 4.04 5.81
N VAL A 174 -1.81 2.93 5.66
CA VAL A 174 -0.35 2.84 5.83
C VAL A 174 0.39 2.77 4.51
N LEU A 175 -0.25 2.31 3.43
CA LEU A 175 0.36 2.12 2.12
C LEU A 175 -0.29 2.97 1.02
N ALA A 176 -1.62 3.07 0.96
CA ALA A 176 -2.31 3.74 -0.13
C ALA A 176 -3.57 4.47 0.31
N LEU A 177 -3.65 5.76 0.07
CA LEU A 177 -4.79 6.61 0.47
C LEU A 177 -6.14 6.10 -0.07
N ARG A 178 -6.16 5.46 -1.24
CA ARG A 178 -7.40 4.93 -1.83
C ARG A 178 -8.11 3.92 -0.92
N THR A 179 -7.38 3.24 -0.02
CA THR A 179 -7.94 2.24 0.91
C THR A 179 -8.71 2.84 2.07
N SER A 180 -8.62 4.16 2.30
CA SER A 180 -9.49 4.93 3.20
C SER A 180 -10.44 5.87 2.46
N GLY A 181 -10.48 5.82 1.13
CA GLY A 181 -11.24 6.70 0.26
C GLY A 181 -12.15 5.96 -0.70
N ALA A 182 -11.85 6.02 -2.00
CA ALA A 182 -12.73 5.51 -3.05
C ALA A 182 -13.02 4.01 -2.94
N GLU A 183 -11.99 3.19 -2.70
CA GLU A 183 -12.12 1.73 -2.71
C GLU A 183 -13.16 1.18 -1.71
N PRO A 184 -13.12 1.54 -0.40
CA PRO A 184 -14.13 1.08 0.55
C PRO A 184 -15.49 1.78 0.37
N LEU A 185 -15.56 3.03 -0.08
CA LEU A 185 -16.83 3.69 -0.40
C LEU A 185 -17.56 2.97 -1.54
N GLU A 186 -16.85 2.57 -2.59
CA GLU A 186 -17.42 1.72 -3.64
C GLU A 186 -17.90 0.37 -3.09
N GLY A 187 -17.18 -0.22 -2.13
CA GLY A 187 -17.58 -1.43 -1.42
C GLY A 187 -18.88 -1.25 -0.66
N LEU A 188 -19.01 -0.15 0.09
CA LEU A 188 -20.26 0.20 0.80
C LEU A 188 -21.44 0.35 -0.16
N VAL A 189 -21.27 1.07 -1.25
CA VAL A 189 -22.30 1.23 -2.27
C VAL A 189 -22.75 -0.13 -2.81
N ARG A 190 -21.80 -1.00 -3.21
CA ARG A 190 -22.14 -2.34 -3.73
C ARG A 190 -22.89 -3.20 -2.71
N CYS A 191 -22.43 -3.19 -1.46
CA CYS A 191 -23.05 -3.98 -0.39
C CYS A 191 -24.48 -3.49 -0.08
N TYR A 192 -24.68 -2.18 0.05
CA TYR A 192 -26.02 -1.62 0.32
C TYR A 192 -26.98 -1.81 -0.84
N ASP A 193 -26.54 -1.69 -2.10
CA ASP A 193 -27.37 -2.01 -3.28
C ASP A 193 -27.81 -3.48 -3.26
N ARG A 194 -26.92 -4.41 -2.91
CA ARG A 194 -27.24 -5.86 -2.82
C ARG A 194 -28.15 -6.19 -1.64
N LEU A 195 -28.08 -5.42 -0.54
CA LEU A 195 -28.97 -5.54 0.60
C LEU A 195 -30.35 -4.91 0.35
N GLY A 196 -30.54 -4.19 -0.77
CA GLY A 196 -31.78 -3.48 -1.08
C GLY A 196 -31.98 -2.17 -0.30
N LEU A 197 -30.92 -1.66 0.31
CA LEU A 197 -30.89 -0.45 1.14
C LEU A 197 -30.48 0.77 0.29
N SER A 198 -31.35 1.16 -0.63
CA SER A 198 -31.06 2.14 -1.68
C SER A 198 -30.75 3.55 -1.16
N GLU A 199 -31.31 3.96 -0.02
CA GLU A 199 -31.03 5.28 0.58
C GLU A 199 -29.58 5.36 1.08
N GLN A 200 -29.11 4.31 1.76
CA GLN A 200 -27.73 4.21 2.22
C GLN A 200 -26.75 4.14 1.03
N ALA A 201 -27.06 3.33 0.02
CA ALA A 201 -26.25 3.26 -1.21
C ALA A 201 -26.15 4.63 -1.89
N ALA A 202 -27.24 5.40 -1.95
CA ALA A 202 -27.24 6.74 -2.53
C ALA A 202 -26.36 7.72 -1.74
N SER A 203 -26.43 7.70 -0.43
CA SER A 203 -25.62 8.56 0.45
C SER A 203 -24.11 8.32 0.24
N TYR A 204 -23.66 7.05 0.23
CA TYR A 204 -22.25 6.74 -0.01
C TYR A 204 -21.80 7.03 -1.44
N ARG A 205 -22.70 6.94 -2.42
CA ARG A 205 -22.41 7.33 -3.81
C ARG A 205 -22.21 8.85 -3.95
N GLU A 206 -22.98 9.63 -3.20
CA GLU A 206 -22.83 11.09 -3.14
C GLU A 206 -21.51 11.48 -2.48
N GLU A 207 -21.15 10.81 -1.38
CA GLU A 207 -19.87 11.02 -0.72
C GLU A 207 -18.67 10.63 -1.62
N LEU A 208 -18.75 9.50 -2.33
CA LEU A 208 -17.72 9.09 -3.29
C LEU A 208 -17.49 10.13 -4.39
N ASN A 209 -18.58 10.70 -4.92
CA ASN A 209 -18.50 11.74 -5.94
C ASN A 209 -17.87 13.02 -5.39
N SER A 210 -18.25 13.46 -4.20
CA SER A 210 -17.67 14.66 -3.59
C SER A 210 -16.18 14.56 -3.35
N ARG A 211 -15.70 13.40 -2.89
CA ARG A 211 -14.26 13.15 -2.67
C ARG A 211 -13.45 13.01 -3.97
N SER A 212 -14.11 12.77 -5.09
CA SER A 212 -13.44 12.65 -6.40
C SER A 212 -13.21 14.00 -7.08
N GLU A 213 -13.87 15.07 -6.60
CA GLU A 213 -13.77 16.44 -7.10
C GLU A 213 -12.73 17.29 -6.35
N GLU A 214 -12.21 16.80 -5.21
CA GLU A 214 -11.14 17.43 -4.43
C GLU A 214 -9.74 16.96 -4.87
#